data_949a308d12e9d7f7f0ab6e201f173ea7
#
_entry.id   949a308d12e9d7f7f0ab6e201f173ea7
#
_cell.length_a   1.000
_cell.length_b   1.000
_cell.length_c   1.000
_cell.angle_alpha   90.00
_cell.angle_beta   90.00
_cell.angle_gamma   90.00
#
_symmetry.space_group_name_H-M   'P 1'
#
loop_
_entity.id
_entity.type
_entity.pdbx_description
1 polymer ?
#
loop_
_entity_poly.entity_id
_entity_poly.type
_entity_poly.pdbx_seq_one_letter_code
_entity_poly.pdbx_strand_id
1 'polypeptide(L)'
;MPKLPTQGASPSIFTARRKWIVLAVVVFLAALCLLVWSWRDRSASTAPVRLSHTYAQALDLAHHGKPGAARVLYQQLARTDLSDDRRVALLAELHNYPSPQALKLLDTQLTYPSSTVRQAAIDASIKLLSNDQWSLLLGPLLEDPEQAVRFAATRALLGLTPDQLGLYFGVLQQSAEAYQEFLKAQPASAGNQLQLARLYLQTGDTAPALAALQQAITLDPENIEAALAHIQLLDSQGQADEARALFARLLQRHPDSAQLQHALGTWLLAHDQSEYALLSLAKASELAPDNNDYRYDLALALHDLQQLEAAQKQLTQILQNEPANRRARVLLIQYWKENGQLQNVQVLLAELEQQNPDDPALQQGL
;
A
#
# COMPACT_ATOMS: atom_id res chain seq x y z
N MET A 1 37.44 -29.09 103.88
CA MET A 1 37.24 -28.03 102.88
C MET A 1 36.94 -28.69 101.55
N PRO A 2 35.73 -28.65 101.07
CA PRO A 2 35.36 -29.28 99.74
C PRO A 2 35.53 -28.28 98.61
N LYS A 3 36.07 -28.76 97.50
CA LYS A 3 36.14 -28.02 96.21
C LYS A 3 34.80 -28.02 95.48
N LEU A 4 34.38 -26.82 95.04
CA LEU A 4 33.21 -26.59 94.18
C LEU A 4 33.48 -27.07 92.76
N PRO A 5 32.47 -27.61 91.99
CA PRO A 5 32.61 -27.99 90.63
C PRO A 5 32.38 -26.80 89.70
N THR A 6 33.19 -26.69 88.61
CA THR A 6 33.03 -25.72 87.56
C THR A 6 31.84 -26.06 86.66
N GLN A 7 30.95 -25.11 86.43
CA GLN A 7 29.84 -25.19 85.52
C GLN A 7 30.36 -25.11 84.07
N GLY A 8 30.01 -26.13 83.25
CA GLY A 8 30.23 -26.12 81.80
C GLY A 8 29.20 -25.21 81.09
N ALA A 9 29.67 -24.34 80.27
CA ALA A 9 28.85 -23.47 79.43
C ALA A 9 28.13 -24.24 78.29
N SER A 10 26.81 -24.21 78.31
CA SER A 10 25.96 -24.75 77.24
C SER A 10 26.05 -23.85 75.93
N PRO A 11 26.18 -24.41 74.77
CA PRO A 11 26.20 -23.61 73.54
C PRO A 11 24.85 -23.00 73.27
N SER A 12 24.84 -21.67 72.96
CA SER A 12 23.63 -20.87 72.75
C SER A 12 22.85 -21.30 71.53
N ILE A 13 21.60 -21.64 71.69
CA ILE A 13 20.61 -22.03 70.67
C ILE A 13 20.44 -20.92 69.61
N PHE A 14 20.89 -19.73 69.85
CA PHE A 14 20.82 -18.56 68.97
C PHE A 14 21.73 -18.65 67.71
N THR A 15 22.85 -19.32 67.78
CA THR A 15 23.81 -19.43 66.65
C THR A 15 23.38 -20.47 65.65
N ALA A 16 22.65 -21.51 66.04
CA ALA A 16 22.12 -22.53 65.10
C ALA A 16 20.98 -21.97 64.27
N ARG A 17 20.04 -21.23 64.88
CA ARG A 17 18.92 -20.61 64.11
C ARG A 17 19.40 -19.63 63.05
N ARG A 18 20.42 -18.85 63.29
CA ARG A 18 21.01 -17.88 62.36
C ARG A 18 21.65 -18.57 61.13
N LYS A 19 22.31 -19.70 61.33
CA LYS A 19 22.88 -20.51 60.25
C LYS A 19 21.81 -21.13 59.33
N TRP A 20 20.67 -21.57 59.91
CA TRP A 20 19.56 -22.12 59.15
C TRP A 20 18.83 -21.04 58.32
N ILE A 21 18.70 -19.82 58.84
CA ILE A 21 18.09 -18.68 58.13
C ILE A 21 19.01 -18.27 56.94
N VAL A 22 20.33 -18.21 57.13
CA VAL A 22 21.28 -17.91 56.07
C VAL A 22 21.24 -18.99 54.99
N LEU A 23 21.18 -20.27 55.38
CA LEU A 23 21.08 -21.38 54.41
C LEU A 23 19.75 -21.30 53.62
N ALA A 24 18.63 -20.99 54.28
CA ALA A 24 17.34 -20.86 53.61
C ALA A 24 17.33 -19.68 52.60
N VAL A 25 17.97 -18.54 52.93
CA VAL A 25 18.09 -17.40 52.02
C VAL A 25 18.98 -17.72 50.81
N VAL A 26 20.07 -18.44 51.01
CA VAL A 26 20.96 -18.85 49.92
C VAL A 26 20.25 -19.85 48.99
N VAL A 27 19.51 -20.81 49.53
CA VAL A 27 18.73 -21.76 48.71
C VAL A 27 17.60 -21.04 47.94
N PHE A 28 16.94 -20.06 48.56
CA PHE A 28 15.91 -19.28 47.90
C PHE A 28 16.47 -18.42 46.75
N LEU A 29 17.62 -17.76 46.98
CA LEU A 29 18.30 -17.00 45.92
C LEU A 29 18.79 -17.90 44.77
N ALA A 30 19.32 -19.07 45.08
CA ALA A 30 19.72 -20.06 44.06
C ALA A 30 18.50 -20.56 43.27
N ALA A 31 17.37 -20.83 43.90
CA ALA A 31 16.11 -21.20 43.25
C ALA A 31 15.57 -20.06 42.38
N LEU A 32 15.69 -18.81 42.81
CA LEU A 32 15.26 -17.62 42.06
C LEU A 32 16.17 -17.42 40.82
N CYS A 33 17.48 -17.61 40.96
CA CYS A 33 18.43 -17.57 39.85
C CYS A 33 18.15 -18.69 38.82
N LEU A 34 17.82 -19.89 39.27
CA LEU A 34 17.43 -21.02 38.40
C LEU A 34 16.10 -20.74 37.68
N LEU A 35 15.13 -20.12 38.36
CA LEU A 35 13.85 -19.70 37.77
C LEU A 35 14.08 -18.60 36.70
N VAL A 36 14.87 -17.58 37.00
CA VAL A 36 15.22 -16.53 36.02
C VAL A 36 16.00 -17.10 34.86
N TRP A 37 16.92 -18.03 35.11
CA TRP A 37 17.67 -18.72 34.04
C TRP A 37 16.75 -19.60 33.20
N SER A 38 15.83 -20.34 33.79
CA SER A 38 14.86 -21.16 33.07
C SER A 38 13.83 -20.32 32.25
N TRP A 39 13.52 -19.11 32.73
CA TRP A 39 12.71 -18.14 31.97
C TRP A 39 13.49 -17.57 30.79
N ARG A 40 14.76 -17.27 30.97
CA ARG A 40 15.65 -16.75 29.95
C ARG A 40 15.91 -17.80 28.84
N ASP A 41 16.06 -19.07 29.19
CA ASP A 41 16.20 -20.16 28.21
C ASP A 41 14.90 -20.49 27.45
N ARG A 42 13.74 -20.26 28.07
CA ARG A 42 12.45 -20.41 27.37
C ARG A 42 12.21 -19.33 26.33
N SER A 43 12.91 -18.19 26.41
CA SER A 43 12.81 -17.11 25.44
C SER A 43 13.70 -17.32 24.20
N ALA A 44 14.51 -18.35 24.14
CA ALA A 44 15.54 -18.55 23.13
C ALA A 44 15.43 -19.83 22.31
N SER A 45 14.23 -20.41 22.17
CA SER A 45 14.02 -21.50 21.23
C SER A 45 12.70 -21.38 20.50
N THR A 46 12.54 -20.33 19.72
CA THR A 46 11.68 -20.42 18.54
C THR A 46 12.46 -21.28 17.55
N ALA A 47 12.18 -22.58 17.51
CA ALA A 47 12.58 -23.44 16.39
C ALA A 47 12.19 -22.69 15.11
N PRO A 48 13.07 -22.60 14.09
CA PRO A 48 12.74 -21.93 12.86
C PRO A 48 11.44 -22.54 12.33
N VAL A 49 10.40 -21.75 12.21
CA VAL A 49 9.14 -22.17 11.61
C VAL A 49 9.52 -22.73 10.24
N ARG A 50 9.42 -24.04 10.04
CA ARG A 50 9.65 -24.65 8.74
C ARG A 50 8.56 -24.14 7.84
N LEU A 51 8.88 -23.10 7.06
CA LEU A 51 7.97 -22.58 6.06
C LEU A 51 7.72 -23.70 5.04
N SER A 52 6.47 -24.01 4.83
CA SER A 52 6.05 -25.02 3.85
C SER A 52 6.34 -24.58 2.40
N HIS A 53 6.59 -23.28 2.19
CA HIS A 53 6.77 -22.68 0.88
C HIS A 53 8.03 -21.78 0.85
N THR A 54 8.71 -21.81 -0.30
CA THR A 54 9.83 -20.89 -0.59
C THR A 54 9.31 -19.50 -0.97
N TYR A 55 10.19 -18.51 -0.98
CA TYR A 55 9.87 -17.16 -1.49
C TYR A 55 9.30 -17.19 -2.91
N ALA A 56 9.92 -17.95 -3.83
CA ALA A 56 9.45 -18.04 -5.21
C ALA A 56 8.04 -18.64 -5.33
N GLN A 57 7.77 -19.67 -4.52
CA GLN A 57 6.43 -20.26 -4.45
C GLN A 57 5.40 -19.29 -3.86
N ALA A 58 5.77 -18.51 -2.85
CA ALA A 58 4.89 -17.50 -2.27
C ALA A 58 4.51 -16.42 -3.27
N LEU A 59 5.51 -15.92 -4.00
CA LEU A 59 5.30 -14.92 -5.04
C LEU A 59 4.43 -15.47 -6.18
N ASP A 60 4.69 -16.69 -6.64
CA ASP A 60 3.87 -17.35 -7.67
C ASP A 60 2.42 -17.56 -7.22
N LEU A 61 2.21 -18.03 -5.97
CA LEU A 61 0.86 -18.17 -5.42
C LEU A 61 0.13 -16.82 -5.33
N ALA A 62 0.83 -15.77 -4.88
CA ALA A 62 0.26 -14.45 -4.74
C ALA A 62 -0.06 -13.83 -6.12
N HIS A 63 0.86 -13.91 -7.07
CA HIS A 63 0.68 -13.34 -8.40
C HIS A 63 -0.45 -14.00 -9.19
N HIS A 64 -0.64 -15.31 -9.02
CA HIS A 64 -1.66 -16.07 -9.75
C HIS A 64 -2.94 -16.32 -8.93
N GLY A 65 -3.11 -15.71 -7.77
CA GLY A 65 -4.32 -15.86 -6.96
C GLY A 65 -4.65 -17.31 -6.61
N LYS A 66 -3.64 -18.13 -6.29
CA LYS A 66 -3.84 -19.56 -5.97
C LYS A 66 -4.37 -19.74 -4.54
N PRO A 67 -5.02 -20.89 -4.25
CA PRO A 67 -5.51 -21.18 -2.90
C PRO A 67 -4.43 -21.04 -1.82
N GLY A 68 -4.74 -20.32 -0.74
CA GLY A 68 -3.82 -20.05 0.36
C GLY A 68 -2.78 -18.95 0.09
N ALA A 69 -2.89 -18.22 -1.01
CA ALA A 69 -1.96 -17.17 -1.40
C ALA A 69 -1.71 -16.13 -0.30
N ALA A 70 -2.77 -15.57 0.28
CA ALA A 70 -2.67 -14.58 1.36
C ALA A 70 -1.84 -15.09 2.53
N ARG A 71 -2.15 -16.29 3.03
CA ARG A 71 -1.44 -16.90 4.17
C ARG A 71 0.05 -17.05 3.89
N VAL A 72 0.40 -17.55 2.71
CA VAL A 72 1.81 -17.81 2.35
C VAL A 72 2.55 -16.48 2.13
N LEU A 73 1.91 -15.48 1.50
CA LEU A 73 2.44 -14.13 1.34
C LEU A 73 2.76 -13.49 2.70
N TYR A 74 1.81 -13.54 3.65
CA TYR A 74 1.99 -12.97 4.99
C TYR A 74 3.09 -13.68 5.77
N GLN A 75 3.18 -15.02 5.68
CA GLN A 75 4.25 -15.79 6.31
C GLN A 75 5.64 -15.38 5.79
N GLN A 76 5.76 -15.11 4.49
CA GLN A 76 7.01 -14.65 3.91
C GLN A 76 7.34 -13.19 4.31
N LEU A 77 6.37 -12.27 4.28
CA LEU A 77 6.56 -10.89 4.71
C LEU A 77 6.93 -10.75 6.19
N ALA A 78 6.47 -11.67 7.04
CA ALA A 78 6.81 -11.71 8.47
C ALA A 78 8.25 -12.17 8.76
N ARG A 79 8.99 -12.68 7.77
CA ARG A 79 10.37 -13.14 7.95
C ARG A 79 11.32 -11.97 8.20
N THR A 80 12.34 -12.21 9.02
CA THR A 80 13.41 -11.23 9.31
C THR A 80 14.64 -11.40 8.41
N ASP A 81 14.76 -12.55 7.73
CA ASP A 81 15.91 -12.94 6.90
C ASP A 81 15.73 -12.70 5.39
N LEU A 82 14.64 -12.04 4.98
CA LEU A 82 14.43 -11.66 3.58
C LEU A 82 15.28 -10.45 3.20
N SER A 83 15.86 -10.49 1.99
CA SER A 83 16.46 -9.30 1.38
C SER A 83 15.39 -8.24 1.06
N ASP A 84 15.81 -6.97 1.00
CA ASP A 84 14.94 -5.83 0.72
C ASP A 84 14.19 -5.99 -0.61
N ASP A 85 14.87 -6.39 -1.69
CA ASP A 85 14.26 -6.59 -3.01
C ASP A 85 13.12 -7.62 -2.98
N ARG A 86 13.33 -8.73 -2.25
CA ARG A 86 12.31 -9.76 -2.11
C ARG A 86 11.12 -9.27 -1.30
N ARG A 87 11.38 -8.44 -0.30
CA ARG A 87 10.34 -7.82 0.54
C ARG A 87 9.52 -6.83 -0.28
N VAL A 88 10.17 -6.00 -1.09
CA VAL A 88 9.52 -5.06 -2.02
C VAL A 88 8.61 -5.80 -3.01
N ALA A 89 9.09 -6.90 -3.60
CA ALA A 89 8.29 -7.69 -4.52
C ALA A 89 7.03 -8.31 -3.86
N LEU A 90 7.14 -8.79 -2.61
CA LEU A 90 5.98 -9.29 -1.88
C LEU A 90 5.00 -8.17 -1.48
N LEU A 91 5.51 -6.98 -1.15
CA LEU A 91 4.68 -5.80 -0.87
C LEU A 91 3.87 -5.37 -2.09
N ALA A 92 4.42 -5.51 -3.29
CA ALA A 92 3.72 -5.19 -4.53
C ALA A 92 2.45 -6.04 -4.73
N GLU A 93 2.41 -7.29 -4.24
CA GLU A 93 1.26 -8.18 -4.33
C GLU A 93 0.24 -7.98 -3.19
N LEU A 94 0.61 -7.26 -2.12
CA LEU A 94 -0.18 -7.19 -0.89
C LEU A 94 -1.58 -6.58 -1.10
N HIS A 95 -1.72 -5.69 -2.05
CA HIS A 95 -2.98 -4.99 -2.36
C HIS A 95 -4.11 -5.94 -2.79
N ASN A 96 -3.77 -7.11 -3.33
CA ASN A 96 -4.74 -8.15 -3.71
C ASN A 96 -5.26 -8.96 -2.51
N TYR A 97 -4.65 -8.80 -1.34
CA TYR A 97 -4.92 -9.63 -0.16
C TYR A 97 -5.17 -8.76 1.10
N PRO A 98 -6.22 -7.92 1.12
CA PRO A 98 -6.55 -7.14 2.31
C PRO A 98 -7.00 -8.04 3.46
N SER A 99 -6.52 -7.74 4.66
CA SER A 99 -6.95 -8.38 5.92
C SER A 99 -6.40 -7.60 7.11
N PRO A 100 -6.87 -7.83 8.33
CA PRO A 100 -6.27 -7.26 9.53
C PRO A 100 -4.78 -7.64 9.69
N GLN A 101 -4.38 -8.82 9.23
CA GLN A 101 -2.98 -9.25 9.24
C GLN A 101 -2.14 -8.49 8.20
N ALA A 102 -2.68 -8.23 7.02
CA ALA A 102 -2.01 -7.42 6.00
C ALA A 102 -1.72 -6.01 6.52
N LEU A 103 -2.67 -5.37 7.21
CA LEU A 103 -2.50 -4.05 7.82
C LEU A 103 -1.39 -4.04 8.86
N LYS A 104 -1.34 -5.04 9.74
CA LYS A 104 -0.29 -5.18 10.74
C LYS A 104 1.10 -5.38 10.12
N LEU A 105 1.18 -6.18 9.05
CA LEU A 105 2.43 -6.38 8.32
C LEU A 105 2.86 -5.08 7.66
N LEU A 106 1.94 -4.36 7.04
CA LEU A 106 2.19 -3.08 6.39
C LEU A 106 2.76 -2.06 7.37
N ASP A 107 2.15 -1.89 8.55
CA ASP A 107 2.64 -1.03 9.63
C ASP A 107 4.10 -1.37 10.02
N THR A 108 4.41 -2.67 10.12
CA THR A 108 5.79 -3.13 10.37
C THR A 108 6.76 -2.75 9.23
N GLN A 109 6.30 -2.77 7.97
CA GLN A 109 7.14 -2.42 6.83
C GLN A 109 7.33 -0.90 6.68
N LEU A 110 6.38 -0.09 7.11
CA LEU A 110 6.50 1.38 7.13
C LEU A 110 7.57 1.86 8.14
N THR A 111 7.91 1.05 9.13
CA THR A 111 8.98 1.31 10.11
C THR A 111 10.25 0.49 9.88
N TYR A 112 10.35 -0.21 8.74
CA TYR A 112 11.50 -1.08 8.44
C TYR A 112 12.80 -0.27 8.26
N PRO A 113 13.99 -0.82 8.64
CA PRO A 113 15.26 -0.08 8.56
C PRO A 113 15.60 0.45 7.17
N SER A 114 15.31 -0.30 6.12
CA SER A 114 15.57 0.09 4.73
C SER A 114 14.56 1.11 4.22
N SER A 115 15.04 2.24 3.72
CA SER A 115 14.21 3.28 3.09
C SER A 115 13.49 2.79 1.83
N THR A 116 14.09 1.89 1.07
CA THR A 116 13.47 1.27 -0.11
C THR A 116 12.24 0.46 0.27
N VAL A 117 12.32 -0.31 1.37
CA VAL A 117 11.18 -1.08 1.88
C VAL A 117 10.07 -0.15 2.40
N ARG A 118 10.43 0.94 3.12
CA ARG A 118 9.44 1.92 3.57
C ARG A 118 8.71 2.60 2.42
N GLN A 119 9.43 2.96 1.33
CA GLN A 119 8.81 3.51 0.12
C GLN A 119 7.85 2.50 -0.54
N ALA A 120 8.25 1.24 -0.69
CA ALA A 120 7.38 0.19 -1.21
C ALA A 120 6.15 -0.06 -0.31
N ALA A 121 6.30 0.11 1.01
CA ALA A 121 5.19 0.02 1.94
C ALA A 121 4.22 1.20 1.82
N ILE A 122 4.70 2.42 1.51
CA ILE A 122 3.84 3.57 1.15
C ILE A 122 3.01 3.24 -0.09
N ASP A 123 3.65 2.74 -1.15
CA ASP A 123 2.97 2.38 -2.40
C ASP A 123 1.93 1.26 -2.19
N ALA A 124 2.27 0.26 -1.37
CA ALA A 124 1.34 -0.79 -0.99
C ALA A 124 0.15 -0.25 -0.16
N SER A 125 0.40 0.75 0.72
CA SER A 125 -0.65 1.40 1.52
C SER A 125 -1.68 2.11 0.65
N ILE A 126 -1.21 2.88 -0.34
CA ILE A 126 -2.08 3.63 -1.26
C ILE A 126 -3.00 2.69 -2.04
N LYS A 127 -2.50 1.52 -2.43
CA LYS A 127 -3.27 0.52 -3.19
C LYS A 127 -4.20 -0.31 -2.32
N LEU A 128 -3.84 -0.54 -1.06
CA LEU A 128 -4.58 -1.42 -0.14
C LEU A 128 -5.70 -0.70 0.61
N LEU A 129 -5.51 0.58 0.95
CA LEU A 129 -6.33 1.34 1.88
C LEU A 129 -7.15 2.42 1.19
N SER A 130 -8.26 2.81 1.82
CA SER A 130 -9.00 4.01 1.46
C SER A 130 -8.33 5.28 1.98
N ASN A 131 -8.60 6.42 1.35
CA ASN A 131 -7.97 7.71 1.61
C ASN A 131 -8.09 8.17 3.07
N ASP A 132 -9.18 7.83 3.75
CA ASP A 132 -9.42 8.16 5.16
C ASP A 132 -8.45 7.47 6.14
N GLN A 133 -7.79 6.40 5.71
CA GLN A 133 -6.81 5.66 6.51
C GLN A 133 -5.36 6.12 6.25
N TRP A 134 -5.10 6.84 5.17
CA TRP A 134 -3.74 7.19 4.76
C TRP A 134 -3.06 8.13 5.76
N SER A 135 -3.76 9.14 6.26
CA SER A 135 -3.16 10.12 7.18
C SER A 135 -2.64 9.47 8.46
N LEU A 136 -3.38 8.49 9.00
CA LEU A 136 -2.99 7.79 10.21
C LEU A 136 -1.73 6.94 10.02
N LEU A 137 -1.63 6.23 8.87
CA LEU A 137 -0.52 5.32 8.60
C LEU A 137 0.70 6.03 8.03
N LEU A 138 0.50 6.95 7.09
CA LEU A 138 1.58 7.60 6.35
C LEU A 138 2.02 8.94 6.94
N GLY A 139 1.17 9.56 7.78
CA GLY A 139 1.48 10.84 8.42
C GLY A 139 2.81 10.86 9.19
N PRO A 140 3.15 9.83 10.00
CA PRO A 140 4.44 9.77 10.69
C PRO A 140 5.65 9.79 9.76
N LEU A 141 5.50 9.32 8.50
CA LEU A 141 6.59 9.27 7.52
C LEU A 141 6.91 10.63 6.89
N LEU A 142 6.10 11.66 7.13
CA LEU A 142 6.42 13.04 6.77
C LEU A 142 7.65 13.56 7.52
N GLU A 143 8.00 12.95 8.65
CA GLU A 143 9.17 13.25 9.48
C GLU A 143 10.22 12.13 9.44
N ASP A 144 10.16 11.21 8.46
CA ASP A 144 11.13 10.14 8.28
C ASP A 144 12.57 10.70 8.16
N PRO A 145 13.60 10.06 8.74
CA PRO A 145 14.99 10.51 8.60
C PRO A 145 15.46 10.56 7.14
N GLU A 146 14.95 9.66 6.28
CA GLU A 146 15.31 9.59 4.88
C GLU A 146 14.45 10.51 4.02
N GLN A 147 15.07 11.44 3.31
CA GLN A 147 14.38 12.43 2.46
C GLN A 147 13.47 11.78 1.40
N ALA A 148 13.92 10.69 0.78
CA ALA A 148 13.15 9.98 -0.25
C ALA A 148 11.83 9.42 0.30
N VAL A 149 11.82 8.95 1.56
CA VAL A 149 10.61 8.44 2.24
C VAL A 149 9.69 9.61 2.59
N ARG A 150 10.22 10.72 3.15
CA ARG A 150 9.42 11.93 3.41
C ARG A 150 8.69 12.40 2.15
N PHE A 151 9.41 12.50 1.02
CA PHE A 151 8.82 12.96 -0.24
C PHE A 151 7.84 11.95 -0.85
N ALA A 152 8.04 10.65 -0.64
CA ALA A 152 7.05 9.64 -1.03
C ALA A 152 5.76 9.78 -0.21
N ALA A 153 5.86 9.93 1.11
CA ALA A 153 4.73 10.20 1.99
C ALA A 153 4.02 11.52 1.64
N THR A 154 4.80 12.58 1.36
CA THR A 154 4.25 13.88 0.92
C THR A 154 3.40 13.70 -0.33
N ARG A 155 3.91 13.06 -1.38
CA ARG A 155 3.15 12.83 -2.62
C ARG A 155 1.88 11.99 -2.39
N ALA A 156 1.95 11.02 -1.49
CA ALA A 156 0.81 10.16 -1.17
C ALA A 156 -0.32 10.94 -0.45
N LEU A 157 0.05 11.86 0.44
CA LEU A 157 -0.89 12.59 1.28
C LEU A 157 -1.36 13.93 0.69
N LEU A 158 -0.63 14.46 -0.31
CA LEU A 158 -1.07 15.62 -1.06
C LEU A 158 -2.41 15.32 -1.75
N GLY A 159 -3.36 16.16 -1.65
CA GLY A 159 -4.72 15.96 -2.19
C GLY A 159 -5.73 15.49 -1.15
N LEU A 160 -5.31 15.10 0.06
CA LEU A 160 -6.21 14.94 1.18
C LEU A 160 -6.64 16.30 1.72
N THR A 161 -7.90 16.38 2.14
CA THR A 161 -8.45 17.59 2.76
C THR A 161 -7.83 17.84 4.15
N PRO A 162 -7.83 19.09 4.67
CA PRO A 162 -7.36 19.37 6.03
C PRO A 162 -8.01 18.50 7.11
N ASP A 163 -9.30 18.19 6.97
CA ASP A 163 -10.03 17.35 7.91
C ASP A 163 -9.55 15.89 7.88
N GLN A 164 -9.22 15.36 6.68
CA GLN A 164 -8.64 14.02 6.51
C GLN A 164 -7.22 13.93 7.06
N LEU A 165 -6.45 15.00 6.96
CA LEU A 165 -5.06 15.06 7.45
C LEU A 165 -4.98 15.25 8.97
N GLY A 166 -5.92 15.97 9.57
CA GLY A 166 -5.95 16.23 11.01
C GLY A 166 -4.63 16.80 11.52
N LEU A 167 -3.97 16.08 12.43
CA LEU A 167 -2.70 16.50 13.05
C LEU A 167 -1.57 16.74 12.02
N TYR A 168 -1.59 16.04 10.91
CA TYR A 168 -0.50 16.03 9.93
C TYR A 168 -0.59 17.17 8.90
N PHE A 169 -1.66 17.97 8.93
CA PHE A 169 -1.84 19.04 7.95
C PHE A 169 -0.65 20.03 7.91
N GLY A 170 -0.24 20.54 9.07
CA GLY A 170 0.89 21.49 9.15
C GLY A 170 2.23 20.85 8.78
N VAL A 171 2.44 19.58 9.17
CA VAL A 171 3.66 18.84 8.83
C VAL A 171 3.72 18.56 7.33
N LEU A 172 2.57 18.20 6.70
CA LEU A 172 2.49 18.02 5.26
C LEU A 172 2.82 19.30 4.49
N GLN A 173 2.33 20.47 4.93
CA GLN A 173 2.66 21.76 4.30
C GLN A 173 4.17 22.01 4.33
N GLN A 174 4.82 21.83 5.49
CA GLN A 174 6.28 21.98 5.60
C GLN A 174 7.04 21.00 4.69
N SER A 175 6.60 19.75 4.64
CA SER A 175 7.22 18.72 3.79
C SER A 175 7.02 19.02 2.30
N ALA A 176 5.86 19.55 1.92
CA ALA A 176 5.58 19.99 0.54
C ALA A 176 6.46 21.17 0.12
N GLU A 177 6.65 22.17 0.99
CA GLU A 177 7.58 23.29 0.76
C GLU A 177 9.02 22.79 0.61
N ALA A 178 9.47 21.89 1.49
CA ALA A 178 10.81 21.28 1.39
C ALA A 178 10.99 20.48 0.09
N TYR A 179 9.95 19.76 -0.34
CA TYR A 179 9.96 19.03 -1.60
C TYR A 179 10.00 19.97 -2.81
N GLN A 180 9.25 21.06 -2.77
CA GLN A 180 9.27 22.10 -3.80
C GLN A 180 10.67 22.72 -3.95
N GLU A 181 11.29 23.12 -2.85
CA GLU A 181 12.65 23.68 -2.87
C GLU A 181 13.70 22.66 -3.36
N PHE A 182 13.55 21.40 -2.97
CA PHE A 182 14.39 20.33 -3.48
C PHE A 182 14.28 20.20 -5.01
N LEU A 183 13.05 20.19 -5.56
CA LEU A 183 12.83 20.10 -7.02
C LEU A 183 13.38 21.31 -7.77
N LYS A 184 13.22 22.53 -7.22
CA LYS A 184 13.77 23.75 -7.80
C LYS A 184 15.29 23.78 -7.83
N ALA A 185 15.95 23.16 -6.83
CA ALA A 185 17.40 23.08 -6.77
C ALA A 185 17.99 22.04 -7.74
N GLN A 186 17.17 21.13 -8.30
CA GLN A 186 17.64 20.16 -9.29
C GLN A 186 17.82 20.82 -10.66
N PRO A 187 18.70 20.27 -11.52
CA PRO A 187 18.78 20.69 -12.92
C PRO A 187 17.41 20.64 -13.59
N ALA A 188 17.09 21.65 -14.38
CA ALA A 188 15.82 21.70 -15.09
C ALA A 188 15.71 20.52 -16.06
N SER A 189 14.69 19.69 -15.84
CA SER A 189 14.30 18.56 -16.71
C SER A 189 12.78 18.53 -16.84
N ALA A 190 12.26 17.97 -17.93
CA ALA A 190 10.82 17.83 -18.10
C ALA A 190 10.18 17.09 -16.92
N GLY A 191 10.83 16.04 -16.41
CA GLY A 191 10.35 15.28 -15.25
C GLY A 191 10.28 16.13 -13.98
N ASN A 192 11.32 16.93 -13.66
CA ASN A 192 11.33 17.79 -12.48
C ASN A 192 10.26 18.89 -12.58
N GLN A 193 10.08 19.48 -13.76
CA GLN A 193 9.06 20.49 -14.00
C GLN A 193 7.65 19.90 -13.89
N LEU A 194 7.43 18.67 -14.38
CA LEU A 194 6.17 17.96 -14.21
C LEU A 194 5.87 17.66 -12.71
N GLN A 195 6.87 17.26 -11.93
CA GLN A 195 6.69 17.06 -10.49
C GLN A 195 6.36 18.38 -9.77
N LEU A 196 7.03 19.47 -10.10
CA LEU A 196 6.69 20.81 -9.60
C LEU A 196 5.26 21.21 -9.96
N ALA A 197 4.86 21.00 -11.20
CA ALA A 197 3.50 21.30 -11.63
C ALA A 197 2.45 20.51 -10.85
N ARG A 198 2.67 19.19 -10.67
CA ARG A 198 1.78 18.35 -9.85
C ARG A 198 1.67 18.84 -8.42
N LEU A 199 2.79 19.23 -7.82
CA LEU A 199 2.81 19.80 -6.48
C LEU A 199 1.98 21.09 -6.41
N TYR A 200 2.19 22.04 -7.32
CA TYR A 200 1.42 23.29 -7.41
C TYR A 200 -0.08 23.06 -7.65
N LEU A 201 -0.45 22.09 -8.48
CA LEU A 201 -1.87 21.75 -8.70
C LEU A 201 -2.54 21.25 -7.41
N GLN A 202 -1.82 20.45 -6.62
CA GLN A 202 -2.34 19.92 -5.36
C GLN A 202 -2.41 20.98 -4.25
N THR A 203 -1.54 21.97 -4.28
CA THR A 203 -1.60 23.13 -3.35
C THR A 203 -2.55 24.25 -3.82
N GLY A 204 -3.13 24.12 -5.02
CA GLY A 204 -4.04 25.11 -5.60
C GLY A 204 -3.35 26.27 -6.32
N ASP A 205 -2.03 26.21 -6.49
CA ASP A 205 -1.21 27.25 -7.09
C ASP A 205 -1.21 27.15 -8.63
N THR A 206 -2.29 27.53 -9.27
CA THR A 206 -2.52 27.28 -10.72
C THR A 206 -1.54 28.04 -11.63
N ALA A 207 -1.15 29.26 -11.30
CA ALA A 207 -0.24 30.04 -12.14
C ALA A 207 1.19 29.45 -12.20
N PRO A 208 1.86 29.10 -11.09
CA PRO A 208 3.13 28.40 -11.12
C PRO A 208 3.00 26.97 -11.68
N ALA A 209 1.87 26.30 -11.51
CA ALA A 209 1.62 24.99 -12.15
C ALA A 209 1.67 25.10 -13.68
N LEU A 210 0.96 26.10 -14.25
CA LEU A 210 0.97 26.34 -15.69
C LEU A 210 2.37 26.66 -16.21
N ALA A 211 3.12 27.51 -15.51
CA ALA A 211 4.49 27.86 -15.90
C ALA A 211 5.41 26.63 -15.91
N ALA A 212 5.31 25.77 -14.88
CA ALA A 212 6.08 24.54 -14.80
C ALA A 212 5.70 23.54 -15.90
N LEU A 213 4.40 23.38 -16.23
CA LEU A 213 3.93 22.53 -17.35
C LEU A 213 4.44 23.03 -18.70
N GLN A 214 4.37 24.34 -18.96
CA GLN A 214 4.90 24.94 -20.18
C GLN A 214 6.42 24.71 -20.31
N GLN A 215 7.15 24.79 -19.22
CA GLN A 215 8.57 24.49 -19.20
C GLN A 215 8.83 23.00 -19.42
N ALA A 216 8.05 22.10 -18.81
CA ALA A 216 8.16 20.66 -19.05
C ALA A 216 7.96 20.30 -20.53
N ILE A 217 6.91 20.85 -21.18
CA ILE A 217 6.60 20.66 -22.59
C ILE A 217 7.67 21.31 -23.50
N THR A 218 8.27 22.42 -23.08
CA THR A 218 9.36 23.06 -23.85
C THR A 218 10.62 22.21 -23.82
N LEU A 219 10.93 21.58 -22.68
CA LEU A 219 12.09 20.69 -22.51
C LEU A 219 11.90 19.33 -23.20
N ASP A 220 10.67 18.83 -23.23
CA ASP A 220 10.30 17.59 -23.89
C ASP A 220 8.89 17.71 -24.51
N PRO A 221 8.81 18.12 -25.80
CA PRO A 221 7.53 18.28 -26.50
C PRO A 221 6.74 17.00 -26.72
N GLU A 222 7.39 15.83 -26.56
CA GLU A 222 6.77 14.51 -26.70
C GLU A 222 6.32 13.92 -25.36
N ASN A 223 6.45 14.68 -24.28
CA ASN A 223 6.05 14.27 -22.94
C ASN A 223 4.52 14.26 -22.80
N ILE A 224 3.92 13.10 -23.03
CA ILE A 224 2.46 12.92 -22.95
C ILE A 224 1.95 13.21 -21.53
N GLU A 225 2.70 12.86 -20.48
CA GLU A 225 2.26 13.12 -19.11
C GLU A 225 2.16 14.62 -18.80
N ALA A 226 3.14 15.42 -19.25
CA ALA A 226 3.09 16.86 -19.09
C ALA A 226 1.93 17.49 -19.88
N ALA A 227 1.67 16.99 -21.09
CA ALA A 227 0.54 17.43 -21.90
C ALA A 227 -0.81 17.08 -21.26
N LEU A 228 -0.95 15.88 -20.69
CA LEU A 228 -2.16 15.45 -19.96
C LEU A 228 -2.37 16.28 -18.68
N ALA A 229 -1.32 16.56 -17.93
CA ALA A 229 -1.40 17.46 -16.77
C ALA A 229 -1.84 18.88 -17.17
N HIS A 230 -1.40 19.37 -18.34
CA HIS A 230 -1.86 20.66 -18.88
C HIS A 230 -3.35 20.61 -19.26
N ILE A 231 -3.82 19.53 -19.88
CA ILE A 231 -5.24 19.31 -20.16
C ILE A 231 -6.08 19.35 -18.87
N GLN A 232 -5.64 18.65 -17.82
CA GLN A 232 -6.31 18.66 -16.53
C GLN A 232 -6.39 20.06 -15.91
N LEU A 233 -5.32 20.85 -16.05
CA LEU A 233 -5.31 22.24 -15.58
C LEU A 233 -6.30 23.11 -16.36
N LEU A 234 -6.30 23.03 -17.70
CA LEU A 234 -7.26 23.74 -18.56
C LEU A 234 -8.71 23.40 -18.16
N ASP A 235 -8.97 22.12 -17.97
CA ASP A 235 -10.30 21.63 -17.59
C ASP A 235 -10.74 22.15 -16.22
N SER A 236 -9.86 22.14 -15.22
CA SER A 236 -10.12 22.69 -13.89
C SER A 236 -10.41 24.19 -13.89
N GLN A 237 -9.93 24.91 -14.92
CA GLN A 237 -10.20 26.32 -15.14
C GLN A 237 -11.46 26.59 -15.98
N GLY A 238 -12.21 25.56 -16.35
CA GLY A 238 -13.40 25.67 -17.21
C GLY A 238 -13.10 25.86 -18.69
N GLN A 239 -11.84 25.65 -19.12
CA GLN A 239 -11.37 25.81 -20.51
C GLN A 239 -11.50 24.49 -21.30
N ALA A 240 -12.69 23.88 -21.25
CA ALA A 240 -12.94 22.57 -21.84
C ALA A 240 -12.71 22.53 -23.35
N ASP A 241 -12.98 23.63 -24.10
CA ASP A 241 -12.73 23.68 -25.53
C ASP A 241 -11.25 23.67 -25.87
N GLU A 242 -10.41 24.32 -25.06
CA GLU A 242 -8.95 24.33 -25.20
C GLU A 242 -8.36 22.95 -24.85
N ALA A 243 -8.88 22.31 -23.79
CA ALA A 243 -8.54 20.94 -23.41
C ALA A 243 -8.85 19.96 -24.55
N ARG A 244 -10.04 20.05 -25.14
CA ARG A 244 -10.44 19.24 -26.31
C ARG A 244 -9.55 19.47 -27.53
N ALA A 245 -9.24 20.72 -27.84
CA ALA A 245 -8.34 21.06 -28.94
C ALA A 245 -6.92 20.52 -28.73
N LEU A 246 -6.44 20.49 -27.47
CA LEU A 246 -5.15 19.90 -27.14
C LEU A 246 -5.15 18.37 -27.30
N PHE A 247 -6.20 17.68 -26.81
CA PHE A 247 -6.40 16.24 -27.11
C PHE A 247 -6.36 15.93 -28.59
N ALA A 248 -7.10 16.69 -29.41
CA ALA A 248 -7.14 16.47 -30.84
C ALA A 248 -5.76 16.60 -31.51
N ARG A 249 -4.98 17.63 -31.11
CA ARG A 249 -3.60 17.82 -31.61
C ARG A 249 -2.65 16.68 -31.19
N LEU A 250 -2.77 16.23 -29.94
CA LEU A 250 -1.95 15.13 -29.43
C LEU A 250 -2.26 13.82 -30.13
N LEU A 251 -3.54 13.48 -30.29
CA LEU A 251 -3.98 12.26 -30.99
C LEU A 251 -3.67 12.28 -32.50
N GLN A 252 -3.62 13.47 -33.10
CA GLN A 252 -3.16 13.58 -34.48
C GLN A 252 -1.67 13.22 -34.63
N ARG A 253 -0.85 13.54 -33.63
CA ARG A 253 0.59 13.19 -33.61
C ARG A 253 0.84 11.76 -33.11
N HIS A 254 0.03 11.29 -32.16
CA HIS A 254 0.19 10.01 -31.50
C HIS A 254 -1.10 9.17 -31.57
N PRO A 255 -1.54 8.76 -32.77
CA PRO A 255 -2.84 8.10 -32.96
C PRO A 255 -2.95 6.75 -32.23
N ASP A 256 -1.82 6.08 -32.00
CA ASP A 256 -1.73 4.77 -31.37
C ASP A 256 -1.31 4.85 -29.90
N SER A 257 -1.40 6.03 -29.27
CA SER A 257 -1.14 6.17 -27.83
C SER A 257 -2.33 5.69 -27.01
N ALA A 258 -2.21 4.51 -26.39
CA ALA A 258 -3.21 3.98 -25.46
C ALA A 258 -3.48 4.93 -24.29
N GLN A 259 -2.43 5.58 -23.77
CA GLN A 259 -2.51 6.54 -22.68
C GLN A 259 -3.37 7.77 -23.04
N LEU A 260 -3.19 8.32 -24.25
CA LEU A 260 -4.00 9.45 -24.72
C LEU A 260 -5.46 9.05 -24.98
N GLN A 261 -5.68 7.87 -25.56
CA GLN A 261 -7.04 7.35 -25.75
C GLN A 261 -7.76 7.13 -24.43
N HIS A 262 -7.08 6.54 -23.44
CA HIS A 262 -7.66 6.35 -22.11
C HIS A 262 -7.97 7.71 -21.44
N ALA A 263 -7.01 8.65 -21.45
CA ALA A 263 -7.21 9.96 -20.85
C ALA A 263 -8.34 10.75 -21.54
N LEU A 264 -8.47 10.65 -22.87
CA LEU A 264 -9.59 11.24 -23.58
C LEU A 264 -10.92 10.59 -23.16
N GLY A 265 -10.95 9.27 -23.05
CA GLY A 265 -12.15 8.53 -22.63
C GLY A 265 -12.63 8.93 -21.23
N THR A 266 -11.73 8.99 -20.27
CA THR A 266 -12.05 9.43 -18.89
C THR A 266 -12.48 10.90 -18.86
N TRP A 267 -11.84 11.77 -19.62
CA TRP A 267 -12.25 13.17 -19.76
C TRP A 267 -13.64 13.32 -20.36
N LEU A 268 -13.96 12.54 -21.41
CA LEU A 268 -15.29 12.54 -22.04
C LEU A 268 -16.39 12.05 -21.10
N LEU A 269 -16.12 11.05 -20.24
CA LEU A 269 -17.05 10.63 -19.18
C LEU A 269 -17.36 11.76 -18.23
N ALA A 270 -16.33 12.50 -17.77
CA ALA A 270 -16.51 13.64 -16.87
C ALA A 270 -17.31 14.79 -17.50
N HIS A 271 -17.43 14.82 -18.84
CA HIS A 271 -18.19 15.80 -19.62
C HIS A 271 -19.48 15.24 -20.22
N ASP A 272 -20.04 14.18 -19.67
CA ASP A 272 -21.31 13.55 -20.10
C ASP A 272 -21.34 13.09 -21.57
N GLN A 273 -20.17 12.82 -22.17
CA GLN A 273 -20.03 12.36 -23.56
C GLN A 273 -19.75 10.85 -23.61
N SER A 274 -20.59 10.08 -22.95
CA SER A 274 -20.38 8.66 -22.66
C SER A 274 -20.19 7.77 -23.89
N GLU A 275 -20.90 8.04 -25.01
CA GLU A 275 -20.76 7.26 -26.24
C GLU A 275 -19.36 7.41 -26.86
N TYR A 276 -18.85 8.64 -26.93
CA TYR A 276 -17.49 8.91 -27.42
C TYR A 276 -16.43 8.40 -26.44
N ALA A 277 -16.71 8.48 -25.14
CA ALA A 277 -15.85 7.94 -24.11
C ALA A 277 -15.62 6.43 -24.28
N LEU A 278 -16.69 5.66 -24.53
CA LEU A 278 -16.57 4.22 -24.80
C LEU A 278 -15.67 3.91 -25.98
N LEU A 279 -15.77 4.67 -27.07
CA LEU A 279 -14.89 4.47 -28.24
C LEU A 279 -13.43 4.66 -27.89
N SER A 280 -13.12 5.71 -27.12
CA SER A 280 -11.75 6.00 -26.69
C SER A 280 -11.22 4.99 -25.69
N LEU A 281 -12.02 4.58 -24.68
CA LEU A 281 -11.63 3.57 -23.69
C LEU A 281 -11.46 2.18 -24.34
N ALA A 282 -12.34 1.80 -25.27
CA ALA A 282 -12.20 0.57 -26.04
C ALA A 282 -10.90 0.58 -26.84
N LYS A 283 -10.62 1.71 -27.52
CA LYS A 283 -9.36 1.86 -28.27
C LYS A 283 -8.12 1.78 -27.39
N ALA A 284 -8.15 2.37 -26.19
CA ALA A 284 -7.06 2.25 -25.22
C ALA A 284 -6.81 0.79 -24.83
N SER A 285 -7.88 0.03 -24.54
CA SER A 285 -7.79 -1.40 -24.22
C SER A 285 -7.29 -2.27 -25.37
N GLU A 286 -7.58 -1.90 -26.63
CA GLU A 286 -7.06 -2.58 -27.81
C GLU A 286 -5.57 -2.30 -28.01
N LEU A 287 -5.13 -1.05 -27.82
CA LEU A 287 -3.75 -0.64 -28.02
C LEU A 287 -2.82 -1.16 -26.90
N ALA A 288 -3.35 -1.38 -25.71
CA ALA A 288 -2.60 -1.91 -24.57
C ALA A 288 -3.36 -3.08 -23.91
N PRO A 289 -3.40 -4.26 -24.57
CA PRO A 289 -4.21 -5.40 -24.11
C PRO A 289 -3.77 -5.96 -22.74
N ASP A 290 -2.53 -5.75 -22.36
CA ASP A 290 -1.97 -6.17 -21.07
C ASP A 290 -2.21 -5.16 -19.93
N ASN A 291 -2.73 -3.97 -20.26
CA ASN A 291 -3.08 -2.96 -19.26
C ASN A 291 -4.51 -3.19 -18.75
N ASN A 292 -4.61 -3.87 -17.61
CA ASN A 292 -5.89 -4.22 -17.01
C ASN A 292 -6.62 -3.01 -16.39
N ASP A 293 -5.94 -1.90 -16.08
CA ASP A 293 -6.59 -0.68 -15.59
C ASP A 293 -7.45 -0.03 -16.70
N TYR A 294 -6.96 0.01 -17.94
CA TYR A 294 -7.75 0.53 -19.07
C TYR A 294 -9.00 -0.31 -19.32
N ARG A 295 -8.87 -1.62 -19.20
CA ARG A 295 -9.98 -2.56 -19.32
C ARG A 295 -10.97 -2.45 -18.17
N TYR A 296 -10.48 -2.17 -16.96
CA TYR A 296 -11.32 -1.94 -15.79
C TYR A 296 -12.17 -0.68 -15.94
N ASP A 297 -11.57 0.43 -16.38
CA ASP A 297 -12.28 1.69 -16.58
C ASP A 297 -13.28 1.59 -17.74
N LEU A 298 -12.96 0.81 -18.79
CA LEU A 298 -13.93 0.47 -19.83
C LEU A 298 -15.12 -0.33 -19.24
N ALA A 299 -14.88 -1.26 -18.33
CA ALA A 299 -15.95 -2.03 -17.70
C ALA A 299 -16.88 -1.14 -16.85
N LEU A 300 -16.33 -0.17 -16.12
CA LEU A 300 -17.14 0.82 -15.40
C LEU A 300 -18.01 1.63 -16.36
N ALA A 301 -17.44 2.18 -17.41
CA ALA A 301 -18.17 2.99 -18.39
C ALA A 301 -19.27 2.19 -19.13
N LEU A 302 -19.00 0.92 -19.43
CA LEU A 302 -20.01 0.02 -20.03
C LEU A 302 -21.16 -0.25 -19.05
N HIS A 303 -20.87 -0.46 -17.77
CA HIS A 303 -21.90 -0.66 -16.75
C HIS A 303 -22.79 0.57 -16.57
N ASP A 304 -22.20 1.76 -16.51
CA ASP A 304 -22.93 3.03 -16.37
C ASP A 304 -23.91 3.27 -17.53
N LEU A 305 -23.56 2.76 -18.72
CA LEU A 305 -24.39 2.78 -19.91
C LEU A 305 -25.31 1.54 -20.05
N GLN A 306 -25.47 0.77 -18.95
CA GLN A 306 -26.34 -0.41 -18.89
C GLN A 306 -25.94 -1.54 -19.86
N GLN A 307 -24.70 -1.55 -20.33
CA GLN A 307 -24.15 -2.61 -21.17
C GLN A 307 -23.53 -3.71 -20.30
N LEU A 308 -24.36 -4.32 -19.44
CA LEU A 308 -23.92 -5.19 -18.34
C LEU A 308 -23.10 -6.41 -18.81
N GLU A 309 -23.53 -7.08 -19.88
CA GLU A 309 -22.80 -8.25 -20.41
C GLU A 309 -21.40 -7.87 -20.93
N ALA A 310 -21.28 -6.73 -21.61
CA ALA A 310 -20.01 -6.23 -22.10
C ALA A 310 -19.08 -5.83 -20.94
N ALA A 311 -19.59 -5.19 -19.89
CA ALA A 311 -18.86 -4.86 -18.67
C ALA A 311 -18.31 -6.12 -17.99
N GLN A 312 -19.16 -7.13 -17.78
CA GLN A 312 -18.81 -8.43 -17.19
C GLN A 312 -17.72 -9.15 -18.00
N LYS A 313 -17.81 -9.07 -19.34
CA LYS A 313 -16.80 -9.65 -20.25
C LYS A 313 -15.43 -8.99 -20.04
N GLN A 314 -15.37 -7.65 -19.90
CA GLN A 314 -14.09 -6.96 -19.64
C GLN A 314 -13.47 -7.40 -18.32
N LEU A 315 -14.25 -7.47 -17.24
CA LEU A 315 -13.76 -7.93 -15.92
C LEU A 315 -13.32 -9.40 -15.95
N THR A 316 -14.05 -10.26 -16.66
CA THR A 316 -13.65 -11.66 -16.86
C THR A 316 -12.31 -11.76 -17.57
N GLN A 317 -12.06 -10.90 -18.57
CA GLN A 317 -10.78 -10.88 -19.27
C GLN A 317 -9.63 -10.43 -18.36
N ILE A 318 -9.87 -9.47 -17.46
CA ILE A 318 -8.88 -9.09 -16.43
C ILE A 318 -8.52 -10.30 -15.58
N LEU A 319 -9.51 -11.06 -15.09
CA LEU A 319 -9.26 -12.23 -14.25
C LEU A 319 -8.59 -13.40 -14.99
N GLN A 320 -8.71 -13.46 -16.31
CA GLN A 320 -7.93 -14.41 -17.13
C GLN A 320 -6.46 -14.01 -17.22
N ASN A 321 -6.16 -12.72 -17.31
CA ASN A 321 -4.78 -12.20 -17.39
C ASN A 321 -4.14 -12.17 -15.99
N GLU A 322 -4.88 -11.71 -14.99
CA GLU A 322 -4.45 -11.55 -13.59
C GLU A 322 -5.45 -12.21 -12.64
N PRO A 323 -5.33 -13.53 -12.41
CA PRO A 323 -6.26 -14.24 -11.52
C PRO A 323 -6.27 -13.73 -10.06
N ALA A 324 -5.21 -13.05 -9.64
CA ALA A 324 -5.12 -12.41 -8.32
C ALA A 324 -5.84 -11.06 -8.24
N ASN A 325 -6.28 -10.47 -9.35
CA ASN A 325 -6.84 -9.11 -9.38
C ASN A 325 -8.15 -9.06 -8.58
N ARG A 326 -8.00 -8.73 -7.29
CA ARG A 326 -9.12 -8.65 -6.35
C ARG A 326 -10.12 -7.57 -6.75
N ARG A 327 -9.64 -6.40 -7.23
CA ARG A 327 -10.49 -5.27 -7.62
C ARG A 327 -11.48 -5.68 -8.71
N ALA A 328 -11.01 -6.35 -9.75
CA ALA A 328 -11.85 -6.86 -10.82
C ALA A 328 -12.79 -7.97 -10.35
N ARG A 329 -12.33 -8.87 -9.45
CA ARG A 329 -13.15 -9.94 -8.90
C ARG A 329 -14.33 -9.43 -8.09
N VAL A 330 -14.08 -8.50 -7.18
CA VAL A 330 -15.12 -7.90 -6.33
C VAL A 330 -16.16 -7.15 -7.19
N LEU A 331 -15.71 -6.38 -8.18
CA LEU A 331 -16.62 -5.67 -9.08
C LEU A 331 -17.44 -6.63 -9.95
N LEU A 332 -16.84 -7.72 -10.44
CA LEU A 332 -17.57 -8.72 -11.22
C LEU A 332 -18.61 -9.46 -10.38
N ILE A 333 -18.30 -9.77 -9.11
CA ILE A 333 -19.26 -10.32 -8.16
C ILE A 333 -20.45 -9.37 -8.02
N GLN A 334 -20.19 -8.06 -7.84
CA GLN A 334 -21.26 -7.06 -7.73
C GLN A 334 -22.14 -7.03 -8.99
N TYR A 335 -21.54 -6.96 -10.17
CA TYR A 335 -22.28 -6.92 -11.44
C TYR A 335 -23.10 -8.20 -11.71
N TRP A 336 -22.58 -9.37 -11.30
CA TRP A 336 -23.35 -10.61 -11.39
C TRP A 336 -24.50 -10.68 -10.38
N LYS A 337 -24.35 -10.10 -9.19
CA LYS A 337 -25.46 -9.97 -8.21
C LYS A 337 -26.56 -9.08 -8.76
N GLU A 338 -26.22 -7.91 -9.29
CA GLU A 338 -27.17 -6.96 -9.91
C GLU A 338 -27.94 -7.62 -11.06
N ASN A 339 -27.28 -8.48 -11.84
CA ASN A 339 -27.88 -9.20 -12.97
C ASN A 339 -28.46 -10.58 -12.60
N GLY A 340 -28.58 -10.92 -11.31
CA GLY A 340 -29.21 -12.16 -10.83
C GLY A 340 -28.43 -13.44 -11.11
N GLN A 341 -27.15 -13.37 -11.49
CA GLN A 341 -26.30 -14.50 -11.84
C GLN A 341 -25.67 -15.16 -10.57
N LEU A 342 -26.52 -15.55 -9.62
CA LEU A 342 -26.11 -15.99 -8.28
C LEU A 342 -25.18 -17.21 -8.27
N GLN A 343 -25.29 -18.10 -9.24
CA GLN A 343 -24.38 -19.26 -9.35
C GLN A 343 -22.93 -18.82 -9.63
N ASN A 344 -22.75 -17.86 -10.54
CA ASN A 344 -21.42 -17.31 -10.86
C ASN A 344 -20.84 -16.55 -9.66
N VAL A 345 -21.68 -15.82 -8.93
CA VAL A 345 -21.29 -15.13 -7.68
C VAL A 345 -20.69 -16.13 -6.68
N GLN A 346 -21.37 -17.27 -6.46
CA GLN A 346 -20.89 -18.29 -5.51
C GLN A 346 -19.52 -18.86 -5.89
N VAL A 347 -19.26 -19.04 -7.19
CA VAL A 347 -17.95 -19.52 -7.66
C VAL A 347 -16.85 -18.54 -7.33
N LEU A 348 -17.03 -17.25 -7.67
CA LEU A 348 -16.00 -16.23 -7.39
C LEU A 348 -15.82 -15.95 -5.90
N LEU A 349 -16.87 -16.02 -5.09
CA LEU A 349 -16.77 -15.92 -3.64
C LEU A 349 -15.96 -17.08 -3.06
N ALA A 350 -16.20 -18.31 -3.52
CA ALA A 350 -15.43 -19.47 -3.09
C ALA A 350 -13.94 -19.36 -3.49
N GLU A 351 -13.65 -18.84 -4.68
CA GLU A 351 -12.27 -18.56 -5.09
C GLU A 351 -11.62 -17.48 -4.22
N LEU A 352 -12.33 -16.39 -3.92
CA LEU A 352 -11.83 -15.32 -3.05
C LEU A 352 -11.52 -15.84 -1.65
N GLU A 353 -12.43 -16.66 -1.07
CA GLU A 353 -12.24 -17.31 0.22
C GLU A 353 -11.03 -18.25 0.23
N GLN A 354 -10.82 -19.02 -0.84
CA GLN A 354 -9.64 -19.89 -0.96
C GLN A 354 -8.33 -19.09 -1.05
N GLN A 355 -8.34 -17.93 -1.71
CA GLN A 355 -7.17 -17.07 -1.85
C GLN A 355 -6.88 -16.30 -0.55
N ASN A 356 -7.91 -15.71 0.05
CA ASN A 356 -7.85 -14.87 1.25
C ASN A 356 -9.11 -15.05 2.11
N PRO A 357 -9.15 -15.99 3.05
CA PRO A 357 -10.33 -16.24 3.88
C PRO A 357 -10.70 -15.06 4.81
N ASP A 358 -9.74 -14.16 5.07
CA ASP A 358 -9.94 -12.97 5.91
C ASP A 358 -10.26 -11.72 5.07
N ASP A 359 -10.63 -11.88 3.80
CA ASP A 359 -10.98 -10.75 2.94
C ASP A 359 -12.22 -10.01 3.48
N PRO A 360 -12.15 -8.67 3.71
CA PRO A 360 -13.29 -7.90 4.20
C PRO A 360 -14.54 -8.01 3.34
N ALA A 361 -14.40 -8.22 2.04
CA ALA A 361 -15.50 -8.36 1.11
C ALA A 361 -16.39 -9.58 1.42
N LEU A 362 -15.81 -10.67 1.91
CA LEU A 362 -16.56 -11.88 2.32
C LEU A 362 -17.46 -11.61 3.53
N GLN A 363 -17.04 -10.70 4.43
CA GLN A 363 -17.78 -10.36 5.65
C GLN A 363 -18.91 -9.34 5.40
N GLN A 364 -18.80 -8.54 4.37
CA GLN A 364 -19.79 -7.51 4.01
C GLN A 364 -20.96 -8.08 3.21
N GLY A 365 -21.04 -9.39 2.99
CA GLY A 365 -22.14 -10.04 2.30
C GLY A 365 -22.18 -9.73 0.80
N LEU A 366 -21.01 -9.56 0.20
CA LEU A 366 -20.89 -9.53 -1.26
C LEU A 366 -21.60 -10.72 -1.89
#